data_ff36b89aa389360fbb957bffbd366f8c
#
_entry.id   ff36b89aa389360fbb957bffbd366f8c
#
_cell.length_a   1.000
_cell.length_b   1.000
_cell.length_c   1.000
_cell.angle_alpha   90.00
_cell.angle_beta   90.00
_cell.angle_gamma   90.00
#
_symmetry.space_group_name_H-M   'P 1'
#
loop_
_entity.id
_entity.type
_entity.pdbx_description
1 polymer ?
#
loop_
_entity_poly.entity_id
_entity_poly.type
_entity_poly.pdbx_seq_one_letter_code
_entity_poly.pdbx_strand_id
1 'polypeptide(L)'
;MIQFLALLAAQAAGTPPTSPTQKLDACVTQARTDPAGAEQVARTLGRAGEACRGVALAGQDDFAGAATAFTAAARNAELAKEARAADYWAQAGNAWLAAGDAAKARAALDAALAAGTLTDLNRGEAYLDRARALVATGDMKAARVDLDLATKDAADDPLAWLLSATLARRMGDLPRAKLDIAQALRRSADDASVQLEAGNIAAAAGEADRAQAAWKEAARLAPDAPAGRSATNALTQFAGDPKK
;
A
#
# COMPACT_ATOMS: atom_id res chain seq x y z
N MET A 1 50.63 -37.59 -6.59
CA MET A 1 50.32 -36.36 -7.36
C MET A 1 48.83 -36.40 -7.74
N ILE A 2 48.01 -35.69 -7.01
CA ILE A 2 46.57 -35.62 -7.24
C ILE A 2 46.30 -34.24 -7.83
N GLN A 3 45.92 -34.19 -9.12
CA GLN A 3 45.52 -32.97 -9.80
C GLN A 3 44.09 -32.56 -9.39
N PHE A 4 43.97 -31.43 -8.71
CA PHE A 4 42.68 -30.76 -8.49
C PHE A 4 42.24 -30.06 -9.79
N LEU A 5 41.21 -30.59 -10.45
CA LEU A 5 40.47 -29.89 -11.48
C LEU A 5 39.56 -28.88 -10.77
N ALA A 6 39.89 -27.59 -10.88
CA ALA A 6 39.00 -26.51 -10.52
C ALA A 6 37.95 -26.39 -11.62
N LEU A 7 36.69 -26.77 -11.35
CA LEU A 7 35.54 -26.42 -12.16
C LEU A 7 35.27 -24.91 -12.00
N LEU A 8 35.64 -24.11 -13.00
CA LEU A 8 35.11 -22.77 -13.18
C LEU A 8 33.63 -22.89 -13.55
N ALA A 9 32.76 -22.60 -12.60
CA ALA A 9 31.37 -22.33 -12.89
C ALA A 9 31.27 -21.04 -13.72
N ALA A 10 31.08 -21.16 -15.02
CA ALA A 10 30.75 -20.04 -15.89
C ALA A 10 29.38 -19.52 -15.46
N GLN A 11 29.36 -18.38 -14.76
CA GLN A 11 28.12 -17.60 -14.58
C GLN A 11 27.66 -17.21 -15.97
N ALA A 12 26.50 -17.71 -16.38
CA ALA A 12 25.88 -17.30 -17.64
C ALA A 12 25.57 -15.79 -17.54
N ALA A 13 26.44 -14.97 -18.07
CA ALA A 13 26.19 -13.56 -18.27
C ALA A 13 24.99 -13.46 -19.23
N GLY A 14 23.81 -13.10 -18.68
CA GLY A 14 22.63 -12.84 -19.50
C GLY A 14 22.97 -11.79 -20.55
N THR A 15 22.43 -11.96 -21.75
CA THR A 15 22.59 -10.97 -22.83
C THR A 15 22.17 -9.58 -22.34
N PRO A 16 22.95 -8.53 -22.59
CA PRO A 16 22.60 -7.19 -22.14
C PRO A 16 21.26 -6.75 -22.74
N PRO A 17 20.44 -5.98 -21.99
CA PRO A 17 19.14 -5.52 -22.47
C PRO A 17 19.30 -4.65 -23.71
N THR A 18 18.64 -5.04 -24.81
CA THR A 18 18.81 -4.40 -26.11
C THR A 18 17.65 -3.46 -26.48
N SER A 19 16.41 -3.80 -26.08
CA SER A 19 15.26 -2.95 -26.34
C SER A 19 15.05 -1.89 -25.24
N PRO A 20 14.37 -0.77 -25.54
CA PRO A 20 14.01 0.24 -24.54
C PRO A 20 13.23 -0.35 -23.34
N THR A 21 12.30 -1.25 -23.60
CA THR A 21 11.51 -1.94 -22.58
C THR A 21 12.39 -2.81 -21.69
N GLN A 22 13.27 -3.63 -22.27
CA GLN A 22 14.21 -4.44 -21.50
C GLN A 22 15.15 -3.60 -20.63
N LYS A 23 15.59 -2.44 -21.12
CA LYS A 23 16.42 -1.50 -20.35
C LYS A 23 15.65 -0.91 -19.17
N LEU A 24 14.38 -0.56 -19.38
CA LEU A 24 13.51 -0.10 -18.30
C LEU A 24 13.28 -1.19 -17.25
N ASP A 25 12.96 -2.40 -17.67
CA ASP A 25 12.70 -3.53 -16.75
C ASP A 25 13.96 -3.89 -15.93
N ALA A 26 15.13 -3.87 -16.57
CA ALA A 26 16.41 -4.06 -15.88
C ALA A 26 16.67 -2.96 -14.83
N CYS A 27 16.39 -1.70 -15.19
CA CYS A 27 16.52 -0.56 -14.29
C CYS A 27 15.56 -0.69 -13.09
N VAL A 28 14.29 -1.03 -13.30
CA VAL A 28 13.29 -1.25 -12.24
C VAL A 28 13.70 -2.41 -11.32
N THR A 29 14.28 -3.47 -11.89
CA THR A 29 14.80 -4.59 -11.11
C THR A 29 15.98 -4.16 -10.24
N GLN A 30 16.92 -3.39 -10.80
CA GLN A 30 18.05 -2.84 -10.06
C GLN A 30 17.59 -1.93 -8.91
N ALA A 31 16.55 -1.12 -9.13
CA ALA A 31 16.05 -0.16 -8.13
C ALA A 31 15.62 -0.82 -6.80
N ARG A 32 15.32 -2.11 -6.79
CA ARG A 32 14.96 -2.87 -5.57
C ARG A 32 16.17 -3.18 -4.68
N THR A 33 17.37 -3.23 -5.23
CA THR A 33 18.60 -3.60 -4.49
C THR A 33 19.63 -2.49 -4.44
N ASP A 34 19.62 -1.61 -5.44
CA ASP A 34 20.52 -0.45 -5.58
C ASP A 34 19.71 0.75 -6.11
N PRO A 35 18.91 1.41 -5.27
CA PRO A 35 18.10 2.54 -5.68
C PRO A 35 18.92 3.70 -6.26
N ALA A 36 20.06 4.03 -5.64
CA ALA A 36 20.90 5.14 -6.08
C ALA A 36 21.55 4.90 -7.45
N GLY A 37 22.04 3.70 -7.69
CA GLY A 37 22.58 3.30 -9.00
C GLY A 37 21.49 3.26 -10.08
N ALA A 38 20.30 2.75 -9.74
CA ALA A 38 19.17 2.71 -10.66
C ALA A 38 18.68 4.13 -11.03
N GLU A 39 18.70 5.08 -10.12
CA GLU A 39 18.38 6.48 -10.44
C GLU A 39 19.33 7.06 -11.47
N GLN A 40 20.62 6.77 -11.38
CA GLN A 40 21.60 7.20 -12.41
C GLN A 40 21.30 6.57 -13.77
N VAL A 41 21.00 5.26 -13.78
CA VAL A 41 20.58 4.56 -15.02
C VAL A 41 19.31 5.19 -15.58
N ALA A 42 18.30 5.44 -14.77
CA ALA A 42 17.05 6.06 -15.18
C ALA A 42 17.25 7.42 -15.87
N ARG A 43 18.17 8.24 -15.39
CA ARG A 43 18.54 9.52 -16.01
C ARG A 43 19.09 9.33 -17.42
N THR A 44 19.87 8.27 -17.67
CA THR A 44 20.39 7.98 -19.02
C THR A 44 19.31 7.53 -20.00
N LEU A 45 18.22 6.96 -19.49
CA LEU A 45 17.06 6.54 -20.29
C LEU A 45 16.12 7.72 -20.62
N GLY A 46 16.32 8.87 -20.02
CA GLY A 46 15.47 10.06 -20.21
C GLY A 46 14.00 9.78 -19.92
N ARG A 47 13.09 10.18 -20.81
CA ARG A 47 11.64 10.00 -20.59
C ARG A 47 11.23 8.53 -20.36
N ALA A 48 11.91 7.58 -20.97
CA ALA A 48 11.64 6.15 -20.77
C ALA A 48 12.05 5.66 -19.38
N GLY A 49 12.96 6.37 -18.70
CA GLY A 49 13.47 6.03 -17.38
C GLY A 49 12.60 6.53 -16.21
N GLU A 50 11.59 7.35 -16.43
CA GLU A 50 10.84 7.99 -15.34
C GLU A 50 10.16 6.97 -14.40
N ALA A 51 9.65 5.86 -14.90
CA ALA A 51 9.08 4.81 -14.07
C ALA A 51 10.14 4.15 -13.16
N CYS A 52 11.33 3.87 -13.69
CA CYS A 52 12.46 3.37 -12.90
C CYS A 52 12.90 4.40 -11.85
N ARG A 53 12.97 5.67 -12.23
CA ARG A 53 13.30 6.77 -11.32
C ARG A 53 12.31 6.85 -10.16
N GLY A 54 11.00 6.66 -10.44
CA GLY A 54 9.98 6.61 -9.42
C GLY A 54 10.22 5.50 -8.39
N VAL A 55 10.53 4.28 -8.87
CA VAL A 55 10.86 3.15 -7.98
C VAL A 55 12.13 3.43 -7.17
N ALA A 56 13.16 3.96 -7.81
CA ALA A 56 14.43 4.27 -7.17
C ALA A 56 14.32 5.34 -6.08
N LEU A 57 13.55 6.40 -6.33
CA LEU A 57 13.29 7.46 -5.34
C LEU A 57 12.43 6.96 -4.18
N ALA A 58 11.43 6.12 -4.45
CA ALA A 58 10.64 5.49 -3.39
C ALA A 58 11.51 4.59 -2.48
N GLY A 59 12.47 3.86 -3.06
CA GLY A 59 13.45 3.07 -2.31
C GLY A 59 14.45 3.89 -1.48
N GLN A 60 14.50 5.20 -1.70
CA GLN A 60 15.29 6.18 -0.93
C GLN A 60 14.42 7.03 0.01
N ASP A 61 13.15 6.65 0.21
CA ASP A 61 12.14 7.38 0.98
C ASP A 61 11.82 8.80 0.44
N ASP A 62 12.29 9.15 -0.78
CA ASP A 62 11.86 10.38 -1.47
C ASP A 62 10.51 10.15 -2.18
N PHE A 63 9.45 10.02 -1.39
CA PHE A 63 8.12 9.74 -1.90
C PHE A 63 7.55 10.87 -2.77
N ALA A 64 7.88 12.12 -2.50
CA ALA A 64 7.43 13.25 -3.32
C ALA A 64 8.12 13.27 -4.70
N GLY A 65 9.42 13.00 -4.72
CA GLY A 65 10.19 12.80 -5.95
C GLY A 65 9.68 11.59 -6.73
N ALA A 66 9.43 10.46 -6.06
CA ALA A 66 8.86 9.25 -6.65
C ALA A 66 7.51 9.52 -7.32
N ALA A 67 6.60 10.19 -6.62
CA ALA A 67 5.29 10.55 -7.14
C ALA A 67 5.38 11.46 -8.38
N THR A 68 6.32 12.42 -8.37
CA THR A 68 6.58 13.29 -9.52
C THR A 68 7.09 12.49 -10.72
N ALA A 69 8.02 11.55 -10.51
CA ALA A 69 8.55 10.70 -11.56
C ALA A 69 7.48 9.75 -12.13
N PHE A 70 6.67 9.10 -11.27
CA PHE A 70 5.56 8.27 -11.75
C PHE A 70 4.49 9.10 -12.50
N THR A 71 4.20 10.32 -12.07
CA THR A 71 3.33 11.24 -12.81
C THR A 71 3.87 11.53 -14.22
N ALA A 72 5.18 11.74 -14.34
CA ALA A 72 5.84 11.94 -15.64
C ALA A 72 5.78 10.65 -16.50
N ALA A 73 6.03 9.48 -15.90
CA ALA A 73 5.90 8.19 -16.56
C ALA A 73 4.48 7.96 -17.08
N ALA A 74 3.46 8.24 -16.28
CA ALA A 74 2.06 8.10 -16.65
C ALA A 74 1.70 8.98 -17.85
N ARG A 75 2.07 10.25 -17.84
CA ARG A 75 1.84 11.18 -18.94
C ARG A 75 2.56 10.75 -20.24
N ASN A 76 3.79 10.27 -20.11
CA ASN A 76 4.54 9.74 -21.27
C ASN A 76 3.84 8.51 -21.87
N ALA A 77 3.33 7.61 -21.01
CA ALA A 77 2.59 6.42 -21.43
C ALA A 77 1.22 6.78 -22.07
N GLU A 78 0.51 7.80 -21.55
CA GLU A 78 -0.70 8.31 -22.19
C GLU A 78 -0.44 8.86 -23.59
N LEU A 79 0.60 9.67 -23.76
CA LEU A 79 1.00 10.21 -25.06
C LEU A 79 1.36 9.09 -26.05
N ALA A 80 1.95 8.00 -25.56
CA ALA A 80 2.28 6.82 -26.35
C ALA A 80 1.09 5.85 -26.51
N LYS A 81 -0.07 6.13 -25.89
CA LYS A 81 -1.26 5.27 -25.87
C LYS A 81 -0.98 3.89 -25.28
N GLU A 82 -0.11 3.80 -24.29
CA GLU A 82 0.25 2.57 -23.61
C GLU A 82 -0.72 2.29 -22.44
N ALA A 83 -1.22 1.05 -22.33
CA ALA A 83 -2.14 0.62 -21.27
C ALA A 83 -1.57 0.82 -19.86
N ARG A 84 -0.24 0.73 -19.71
CA ARG A 84 0.48 0.92 -18.44
C ARG A 84 0.37 2.34 -17.84
N ALA A 85 -0.21 3.30 -18.57
CA ALA A 85 -0.45 4.64 -18.03
C ALA A 85 -1.23 4.61 -16.71
N ALA A 86 -2.26 3.76 -16.64
CA ALA A 86 -3.07 3.60 -15.43
C ALA A 86 -2.25 3.08 -14.23
N ASP A 87 -1.36 2.12 -14.47
CA ASP A 87 -0.49 1.57 -13.42
C ASP A 87 0.47 2.65 -12.88
N TYR A 88 1.02 3.48 -13.76
CA TYR A 88 1.89 4.59 -13.33
C TYR A 88 1.13 5.68 -12.59
N TRP A 89 -0.11 5.99 -12.97
CA TRP A 89 -0.97 6.88 -12.21
C TRP A 89 -1.29 6.32 -10.82
N ALA A 90 -1.57 5.02 -10.72
CA ALA A 90 -1.80 4.37 -9.42
C ALA A 90 -0.55 4.44 -8.53
N GLN A 91 0.64 4.16 -9.08
CA GLN A 91 1.90 4.30 -8.36
C GLN A 91 2.18 5.75 -7.93
N ALA A 92 1.86 6.75 -8.78
CA ALA A 92 1.95 8.15 -8.41
C ALA A 92 1.03 8.48 -7.23
N GLY A 93 -0.21 7.98 -7.25
CA GLY A 93 -1.17 8.16 -6.17
C GLY A 93 -0.69 7.57 -4.85
N ASN A 94 -0.19 6.35 -4.89
CA ASN A 94 0.38 5.69 -3.71
C ASN A 94 1.59 6.46 -3.14
N ALA A 95 2.51 6.91 -4.01
CA ALA A 95 3.67 7.70 -3.60
C ALA A 95 3.26 9.08 -3.03
N TRP A 96 2.22 9.75 -3.57
CA TRP A 96 1.67 10.97 -3.00
C TRP A 96 1.04 10.75 -1.62
N LEU A 97 0.37 9.58 -1.38
CA LEU A 97 -0.11 9.21 -0.04
C LEU A 97 1.05 9.07 0.95
N ALA A 98 2.13 8.40 0.54
CA ALA A 98 3.32 8.25 1.36
C ALA A 98 4.00 9.60 1.65
N ALA A 99 3.98 10.52 0.68
CA ALA A 99 4.46 11.91 0.84
C ALA A 99 3.52 12.79 1.68
N GLY A 100 2.32 12.30 2.07
CA GLY A 100 1.34 13.06 2.85
C GLY A 100 0.48 14.04 2.04
N ASP A 101 0.57 14.05 0.71
CA ASP A 101 -0.24 14.91 -0.17
C ASP A 101 -1.48 14.19 -0.69
N ALA A 102 -2.51 14.12 0.16
CA ALA A 102 -3.76 13.43 -0.14
C ALA A 102 -4.50 14.04 -1.34
N ALA A 103 -4.36 15.34 -1.59
CA ALA A 103 -5.02 15.98 -2.73
C ALA A 103 -4.42 15.54 -4.07
N LYS A 104 -3.09 15.51 -4.18
CA LYS A 104 -2.41 15.00 -5.36
C LYS A 104 -2.59 13.49 -5.51
N ALA A 105 -2.60 12.74 -4.40
CA ALA A 105 -2.88 11.30 -4.41
C ALA A 105 -4.25 11.03 -5.03
N ARG A 106 -5.30 11.72 -4.56
CA ARG A 106 -6.65 11.60 -5.13
C ARG A 106 -6.66 11.89 -6.63
N ALA A 107 -6.04 12.99 -7.06
CA ALA A 107 -6.03 13.37 -8.47
C ALA A 107 -5.34 12.32 -9.36
N ALA A 108 -4.22 11.74 -8.90
CA ALA A 108 -3.51 10.68 -9.62
C ALA A 108 -4.34 9.38 -9.69
N LEU A 109 -5.00 9.00 -8.58
CA LEU A 109 -5.85 7.81 -8.53
C LEU A 109 -7.16 7.97 -9.32
N ASP A 110 -7.71 9.20 -9.37
CA ASP A 110 -8.81 9.52 -10.28
C ASP A 110 -8.41 9.28 -11.74
N ALA A 111 -7.20 9.71 -12.15
CA ALA A 111 -6.68 9.46 -13.49
C ALA A 111 -6.45 7.95 -13.76
N ALA A 112 -5.88 7.22 -12.79
CA ALA A 112 -5.66 5.79 -12.89
C ALA A 112 -6.96 5.01 -13.14
N LEU A 113 -8.00 5.29 -12.34
CA LEU A 113 -9.30 4.62 -12.44
C LEU A 113 -10.09 5.05 -13.69
N ALA A 114 -9.98 6.32 -14.08
CA ALA A 114 -10.64 6.84 -15.30
C ALA A 114 -10.08 6.24 -16.58
N ALA A 115 -8.81 5.81 -16.60
CA ALA A 115 -8.20 5.16 -17.76
C ALA A 115 -8.86 3.82 -18.12
N GLY A 116 -9.52 3.15 -17.15
CA GLY A 116 -10.33 1.95 -17.37
C GLY A 116 -9.53 0.68 -17.73
N THR A 117 -8.21 0.72 -17.63
CA THR A 117 -7.32 -0.40 -17.98
C THR A 117 -6.84 -1.19 -16.76
N LEU A 118 -7.04 -0.69 -15.54
CA LEU A 118 -6.80 -1.45 -14.31
C LEU A 118 -7.85 -2.55 -14.16
N THR A 119 -7.39 -3.75 -13.81
CA THR A 119 -8.26 -4.92 -13.62
C THR A 119 -8.05 -5.56 -12.25
N ASP A 120 -9.07 -6.23 -11.77
CA ASP A 120 -9.03 -7.08 -10.58
C ASP A 120 -8.28 -6.42 -9.40
N LEU A 121 -7.24 -7.06 -8.89
CA LEU A 121 -6.49 -6.62 -7.73
C LEU A 121 -5.94 -5.18 -7.89
N ASN A 122 -5.33 -4.84 -9.02
CA ASN A 122 -4.74 -3.51 -9.24
C ASN A 122 -5.80 -2.41 -9.17
N ARG A 123 -7.01 -2.69 -9.66
CA ARG A 123 -8.14 -1.75 -9.55
C ARG A 123 -8.63 -1.66 -8.10
N GLY A 124 -8.70 -2.79 -7.40
CA GLY A 124 -9.04 -2.83 -5.98
C GLY A 124 -8.07 -2.02 -5.12
N GLU A 125 -6.77 -2.18 -5.35
CA GLU A 125 -5.71 -1.38 -4.69
C GLU A 125 -5.84 0.11 -5.00
N ALA A 126 -6.13 0.49 -6.24
CA ALA A 126 -6.34 1.89 -6.60
C ALA A 126 -7.58 2.50 -5.90
N TYR A 127 -8.69 1.75 -5.76
CA TYR A 127 -9.83 2.18 -4.95
C TYR A 127 -9.46 2.30 -3.47
N LEU A 128 -8.70 1.35 -2.93
CA LEU A 128 -8.23 1.38 -1.55
C LEU A 128 -7.39 2.62 -1.24
N ASP A 129 -6.44 2.93 -2.11
CA ASP A 129 -5.59 4.10 -1.96
C ASP A 129 -6.37 5.40 -2.15
N ARG A 130 -7.33 5.44 -3.11
CA ARG A 130 -8.19 6.62 -3.26
C ARG A 130 -9.10 6.83 -2.04
N ALA A 131 -9.61 5.77 -1.45
CA ALA A 131 -10.36 5.86 -0.19
C ALA A 131 -9.52 6.44 0.94
N ARG A 132 -8.23 6.07 1.05
CA ARG A 132 -7.29 6.68 2.02
C ARG A 132 -7.13 8.18 1.78
N ALA A 133 -6.95 8.59 0.53
CA ALA A 133 -6.86 10.00 0.15
C ALA A 133 -8.16 10.76 0.47
N LEU A 134 -9.31 10.17 0.19
CA LEU A 134 -10.63 10.74 0.48
C LEU A 134 -10.87 10.89 1.98
N VAL A 135 -10.49 9.91 2.79
CA VAL A 135 -10.55 10.01 4.26
C VAL A 135 -9.67 11.13 4.78
N ALA A 136 -8.46 11.28 4.23
CA ALA A 136 -7.52 12.34 4.64
C ALA A 136 -8.01 13.74 4.26
N THR A 137 -8.81 13.86 3.19
CA THR A 137 -9.45 15.12 2.77
C THR A 137 -10.85 15.33 3.34
N GLY A 138 -11.35 14.41 4.18
CA GLY A 138 -12.63 14.53 4.89
C GLY A 138 -13.85 14.00 4.15
N ASP A 139 -13.71 13.45 2.94
CA ASP A 139 -14.81 12.91 2.15
C ASP A 139 -15.10 11.44 2.51
N MET A 140 -15.64 11.21 3.72
CA MET A 140 -15.95 9.87 4.22
C MET A 140 -16.99 9.13 3.36
N LYS A 141 -17.91 9.86 2.71
CA LYS A 141 -18.97 9.25 1.89
C LYS A 141 -18.38 8.67 0.60
N ALA A 142 -17.54 9.42 -0.10
CA ALA A 142 -16.87 8.94 -1.28
C ALA A 142 -15.90 7.78 -0.93
N ALA A 143 -15.17 7.90 0.18
CA ALA A 143 -14.31 6.83 0.67
C ALA A 143 -15.07 5.51 0.93
N ARG A 144 -16.32 5.59 1.42
CA ARG A 144 -17.16 4.40 1.60
C ARG A 144 -17.43 3.67 0.30
N VAL A 145 -17.76 4.42 -0.74
CA VAL A 145 -18.01 3.85 -2.08
C VAL A 145 -16.76 3.14 -2.61
N ASP A 146 -15.60 3.78 -2.49
CA ASP A 146 -14.35 3.18 -2.94
C ASP A 146 -13.97 1.92 -2.15
N LEU A 147 -14.18 1.92 -0.82
CA LEU A 147 -13.93 0.72 -0.01
C LEU A 147 -14.89 -0.43 -0.33
N ASP A 148 -16.13 -0.14 -0.72
CA ASP A 148 -17.07 -1.17 -1.18
C ASP A 148 -16.61 -1.81 -2.51
N LEU A 149 -15.97 -1.03 -3.39
CA LEU A 149 -15.35 -1.52 -4.61
C LEU A 149 -14.03 -2.26 -4.33
N ALA A 150 -13.19 -1.72 -3.46
CA ALA A 150 -11.93 -2.34 -3.06
C ALA A 150 -12.14 -3.73 -2.43
N THR A 151 -13.09 -3.86 -1.49
CA THR A 151 -13.39 -5.17 -0.87
C THR A 151 -13.98 -6.19 -1.84
N LYS A 152 -14.49 -5.75 -2.98
CA LYS A 152 -14.99 -6.63 -4.05
C LYS A 152 -13.86 -7.06 -4.99
N ASP A 153 -13.03 -6.12 -5.44
CA ASP A 153 -11.98 -6.35 -6.43
C ASP A 153 -10.69 -6.93 -5.81
N ALA A 154 -10.40 -6.57 -4.55
CA ALA A 154 -9.29 -7.10 -3.74
C ALA A 154 -9.81 -7.86 -2.51
N ALA A 155 -10.72 -8.80 -2.72
CA ALA A 155 -11.42 -9.51 -1.64
C ALA A 155 -10.49 -10.29 -0.71
N ASP A 156 -9.33 -10.72 -1.19
CA ASP A 156 -8.35 -11.48 -0.41
C ASP A 156 -7.35 -10.57 0.34
N ASP A 157 -7.34 -9.27 0.07
CA ASP A 157 -6.48 -8.33 0.77
C ASP A 157 -7.07 -7.98 2.16
N PRO A 158 -6.41 -8.35 3.27
CA PRO A 158 -6.86 -8.01 4.62
C PRO A 158 -6.93 -6.50 4.86
N LEU A 159 -6.09 -5.69 4.19
CA LEU A 159 -6.06 -4.25 4.35
C LEU A 159 -7.34 -3.59 3.83
N ALA A 160 -7.92 -4.10 2.73
CA ALA A 160 -9.19 -3.60 2.21
C ALA A 160 -10.31 -3.73 3.26
N TRP A 161 -10.39 -4.88 3.92
CA TRP A 161 -11.37 -5.14 4.98
C TRP A 161 -11.07 -4.35 6.26
N LEU A 162 -9.80 -4.21 6.64
CA LEU A 162 -9.39 -3.42 7.80
C LEU A 162 -9.79 -1.94 7.64
N LEU A 163 -9.50 -1.33 6.48
CA LEU A 163 -9.86 0.07 6.24
C LEU A 163 -11.37 0.27 6.09
N SER A 164 -12.08 -0.71 5.51
CA SER A 164 -13.55 -0.71 5.47
C SER A 164 -14.16 -0.73 6.87
N ALA A 165 -13.66 -1.60 7.75
CA ALA A 165 -14.07 -1.68 9.15
C ALA A 165 -13.79 -0.39 9.92
N THR A 166 -12.59 0.15 9.74
CA THR A 166 -12.15 1.40 10.39
C THR A 166 -13.04 2.58 9.98
N LEU A 167 -13.34 2.70 8.69
CA LEU A 167 -14.23 3.75 8.21
C LEU A 167 -15.66 3.57 8.74
N ALA A 168 -16.19 2.35 8.73
CA ALA A 168 -17.52 2.04 9.25
C ALA A 168 -17.63 2.42 10.73
N ARG A 169 -16.63 2.05 11.57
CA ARG A 169 -16.58 2.48 12.98
C ARG A 169 -16.55 4.00 13.13
N ARG A 170 -15.73 4.70 12.35
CA ARG A 170 -15.64 6.17 12.38
C ARG A 170 -16.93 6.86 11.96
N MET A 171 -17.72 6.22 11.12
CA MET A 171 -19.05 6.69 10.69
C MET A 171 -20.17 6.27 11.66
N GLY A 172 -19.88 5.49 12.71
CA GLY A 172 -20.85 4.99 13.66
C GLY A 172 -21.63 3.75 13.19
N ASP A 173 -21.29 3.18 12.03
CA ASP A 173 -21.89 1.96 11.49
C ASP A 173 -21.20 0.73 12.13
N LEU A 174 -21.50 0.47 13.41
CA LEU A 174 -20.92 -0.65 14.13
C LEU A 174 -21.32 -2.03 13.57
N PRO A 175 -22.55 -2.27 13.08
CA PRO A 175 -22.87 -3.53 12.42
C PRO A 175 -21.95 -3.84 11.26
N ARG A 176 -21.72 -2.89 10.38
CA ARG A 176 -20.81 -3.03 9.26
C ARG A 176 -19.35 -3.20 9.71
N ALA A 177 -18.92 -2.39 10.68
CA ALA A 177 -17.56 -2.49 11.22
C ALA A 177 -17.25 -3.91 11.73
N LYS A 178 -18.20 -4.54 12.46
CA LYS A 178 -18.07 -5.92 12.95
C LYS A 178 -17.99 -6.96 11.82
N LEU A 179 -18.77 -6.79 10.76
CA LEU A 179 -18.72 -7.68 9.60
C LEU A 179 -17.38 -7.59 8.88
N ASP A 180 -16.92 -6.38 8.63
CA ASP A 180 -15.70 -6.14 7.87
C ASP A 180 -14.44 -6.53 8.66
N ILE A 181 -14.38 -6.23 9.97
CA ILE A 181 -13.23 -6.65 10.79
C ILE A 181 -13.14 -8.18 10.92
N ALA A 182 -14.28 -8.87 10.93
CA ALA A 182 -14.27 -10.33 10.92
C ALA A 182 -13.68 -10.88 9.60
N GLN A 183 -13.81 -10.16 8.47
CA GLN A 183 -13.17 -10.53 7.22
C GLN A 183 -11.65 -10.33 7.29
N ALA A 184 -11.19 -9.19 7.86
CA ALA A 184 -9.76 -8.92 8.07
C ALA A 184 -9.13 -9.98 8.99
N LEU A 185 -9.76 -10.29 10.12
CA LEU A 185 -9.30 -11.31 11.08
C LEU A 185 -9.19 -12.72 10.45
N ARG A 186 -10.08 -13.09 9.54
CA ARG A 186 -9.98 -14.39 8.85
C ARG A 186 -8.77 -14.49 7.93
N ARG A 187 -8.26 -13.36 7.43
CA ARG A 187 -7.15 -13.29 6.49
C ARG A 187 -5.81 -13.04 7.17
N SER A 188 -5.83 -12.27 8.24
CA SER A 188 -4.61 -11.86 8.96
C SER A 188 -4.91 -11.66 10.44
N ALA A 189 -5.14 -12.77 11.16
CA ALA A 189 -5.37 -12.74 12.61
C ALA A 189 -4.11 -12.38 13.41
N ASP A 190 -2.95 -12.53 12.80
CA ASP A 190 -1.61 -12.23 13.35
C ASP A 190 -1.12 -10.81 13.02
N ASP A 191 -1.95 -9.97 12.40
CA ASP A 191 -1.65 -8.55 12.19
C ASP A 191 -2.09 -7.72 13.40
N ALA A 192 -1.13 -7.03 14.01
CA ALA A 192 -1.38 -6.18 15.17
C ALA A 192 -2.36 -5.02 14.88
N SER A 193 -2.40 -4.50 13.65
CA SER A 193 -3.32 -3.42 13.27
C SER A 193 -4.75 -3.94 13.15
N VAL A 194 -4.92 -5.16 12.66
CA VAL A 194 -6.23 -5.84 12.59
C VAL A 194 -6.75 -6.11 13.99
N GLN A 195 -5.90 -6.61 14.89
CA GLN A 195 -6.27 -6.86 16.30
C GLN A 195 -6.57 -5.55 17.04
N LEU A 196 -5.78 -4.51 16.84
CA LEU A 196 -6.05 -3.18 17.42
C LEU A 196 -7.43 -2.67 17.01
N GLU A 197 -7.76 -2.72 15.72
CA GLU A 197 -9.04 -2.22 15.23
C GLU A 197 -10.20 -3.11 15.68
N ALA A 198 -10.01 -4.43 15.81
CA ALA A 198 -11.00 -5.34 16.40
C ALA A 198 -11.32 -4.94 17.83
N GLY A 199 -10.30 -4.61 18.62
CA GLY A 199 -10.46 -4.08 19.98
C GLY A 199 -11.21 -2.75 20.01
N ASN A 200 -10.88 -1.82 19.10
CA ASN A 200 -11.55 -0.52 19.00
C ASN A 200 -13.04 -0.65 18.64
N ILE A 201 -13.37 -1.57 17.73
CA ILE A 201 -14.76 -1.84 17.34
C ILE A 201 -15.52 -2.49 18.50
N ALA A 202 -14.92 -3.46 19.19
CA ALA A 202 -15.52 -4.10 20.36
C ALA A 202 -15.78 -3.10 21.49
N ALA A 203 -14.82 -2.21 21.78
CA ALA A 203 -14.99 -1.15 22.76
C ALA A 203 -16.12 -0.19 22.39
N ALA A 204 -16.19 0.25 21.14
CA ALA A 204 -17.26 1.10 20.63
C ALA A 204 -18.65 0.41 20.71
N ALA A 205 -18.68 -0.92 20.68
CA ALA A 205 -19.90 -1.73 20.82
C ALA A 205 -20.24 -2.07 22.28
N GLY A 206 -19.44 -1.64 23.28
CA GLY A 206 -19.63 -1.98 24.69
C GLY A 206 -19.21 -3.42 25.07
N GLU A 207 -18.45 -4.11 24.22
CA GLU A 207 -17.99 -5.49 24.40
C GLU A 207 -16.63 -5.52 25.12
N ALA A 208 -16.63 -5.17 26.40
CA ALA A 208 -15.42 -4.92 27.20
C ALA A 208 -14.38 -6.06 27.14
N ASP A 209 -14.83 -7.31 27.38
CA ASP A 209 -13.92 -8.47 27.39
C ASP A 209 -13.27 -8.72 26.03
N ARG A 210 -14.04 -8.57 24.96
CA ARG A 210 -13.53 -8.71 23.58
C ARG A 210 -12.54 -7.60 23.23
N ALA A 211 -12.82 -6.37 23.65
CA ALA A 211 -11.92 -5.24 23.43
C ALA A 211 -10.57 -5.49 24.10
N GLN A 212 -10.58 -5.86 25.38
CA GLN A 212 -9.35 -6.16 26.11
C GLN A 212 -8.57 -7.33 25.50
N ALA A 213 -9.25 -8.40 25.11
CA ALA A 213 -8.62 -9.57 24.50
C ALA A 213 -7.90 -9.20 23.18
N ALA A 214 -8.55 -8.45 22.30
CA ALA A 214 -8.00 -8.03 21.03
C ALA A 214 -6.83 -7.03 21.21
N TRP A 215 -6.92 -6.06 22.12
CA TRP A 215 -5.80 -5.15 22.40
C TRP A 215 -4.60 -5.87 23.03
N LYS A 216 -4.81 -6.85 23.92
CA LYS A 216 -3.72 -7.68 24.46
C LYS A 216 -3.01 -8.43 23.35
N GLU A 217 -3.76 -8.97 22.41
CA GLU A 217 -3.17 -9.67 21.25
C GLU A 217 -2.40 -8.72 20.33
N ALA A 218 -2.93 -7.54 20.03
CA ALA A 218 -2.21 -6.53 19.25
C ALA A 218 -0.89 -6.11 19.92
N ALA A 219 -0.90 -5.89 21.24
CA ALA A 219 0.30 -5.55 22.01
C ALA A 219 1.32 -6.70 22.05
N ARG A 220 0.84 -7.95 22.11
CA ARG A 220 1.70 -9.16 22.06
C ARG A 220 2.37 -9.33 20.70
N LEU A 221 1.62 -9.13 19.61
CA LEU A 221 2.10 -9.36 18.24
C LEU A 221 3.20 -8.37 17.83
N ALA A 222 3.06 -7.11 18.21
CA ALA A 222 3.99 -6.07 17.78
C ALA A 222 4.20 -4.99 18.86
N PRO A 223 4.82 -5.31 20.01
CA PRO A 223 4.91 -4.42 21.17
C PRO A 223 5.55 -3.07 20.86
N ASP A 224 6.56 -3.07 19.98
CA ASP A 224 7.33 -1.88 19.62
C ASP A 224 6.80 -1.16 18.36
N ALA A 225 5.80 -1.72 17.68
CA ALA A 225 5.18 -1.08 16.53
C ALA A 225 4.07 -0.11 16.95
N PRO A 226 3.66 0.83 16.08
CA PRO A 226 2.60 1.79 16.40
C PRO A 226 1.29 1.14 16.86
N ALA A 227 0.88 0.03 16.25
CA ALA A 227 -0.35 -0.68 16.60
C ALA A 227 -0.29 -1.27 18.00
N GLY A 228 0.81 -1.94 18.36
CA GLY A 228 0.98 -2.53 19.70
C GLY A 228 1.06 -1.47 20.80
N ARG A 229 1.80 -0.37 20.57
CA ARG A 229 1.82 0.76 21.52
C ARG A 229 0.44 1.39 21.70
N SER A 230 -0.32 1.54 20.61
CA SER A 230 -1.70 2.05 20.67
C SER A 230 -2.61 1.11 21.45
N ALA A 231 -2.46 -0.19 21.29
CA ALA A 231 -3.21 -1.20 22.03
C ALA A 231 -2.88 -1.17 23.55
N THR A 232 -1.60 -1.04 23.91
CA THR A 232 -1.17 -0.89 25.31
C THR A 232 -1.77 0.37 25.94
N ASN A 233 -1.78 1.49 25.22
CA ASN A 233 -2.40 2.73 25.67
C ASN A 233 -3.92 2.56 25.87
N ALA A 234 -4.60 1.87 24.94
CA ALA A 234 -6.01 1.58 25.04
C ALA A 234 -6.33 0.74 26.28
N LEU A 235 -5.55 -0.32 26.55
CA LEU A 235 -5.70 -1.14 27.76
C LEU A 235 -5.54 -0.33 29.04
N THR A 236 -4.56 0.57 29.10
CA THR A 236 -4.30 1.41 30.27
C THR A 236 -5.46 2.37 30.55
N GLN A 237 -5.97 3.02 29.49
CA GLN A 237 -7.10 3.94 29.60
C GLN A 237 -8.40 3.21 30.00
N PHE A 238 -8.59 2.01 29.44
CA PHE A 238 -9.77 1.20 29.72
C PHE A 238 -9.81 0.68 31.17
N ALA A 239 -8.64 0.33 31.73
CA ALA A 239 -8.53 -0.12 33.12
C ALA A 239 -8.77 1.03 34.14
N GLY A 240 -8.54 2.27 33.75
CA GLY A 240 -8.74 3.46 34.59
C GLY A 240 -10.16 4.05 34.54
N ASP A 241 -11.08 3.51 33.75
CA ASP A 241 -12.45 4.01 33.62
C ASP A 241 -13.38 3.31 34.63
N PRO A 242 -13.84 4.01 35.70
CA PRO A 242 -14.69 3.41 36.74
C PRO A 242 -16.12 3.09 36.29
N LYS A 243 -16.47 3.35 35.03
CA LYS A 243 -17.81 3.12 34.45
C LYS A 243 -17.89 1.87 33.57
N LYS A 244 -16.84 1.05 33.52
CA LYS A 244 -16.78 -0.16 32.72
C LYS A 244 -16.55 -1.40 33.52
#